data_63a2f69193efd39451b95d5d1b95ef59
#
_entry.id   63a2f69193efd39451b95d5d1b95ef59
#
_cell.length_a   1.000
_cell.length_b   1.000
_cell.length_c   1.000
_cell.angle_alpha   90.00
_cell.angle_beta   90.00
_cell.angle_gamma   90.00
#
_symmetry.space_group_name_H-M   'P 1'
#
loop_
_entity.id
_entity.type
_entity.pdbx_description
1 polymer ?
#
loop_
_entity_poly.entity_id
_entity_poly.type
_entity_poly.pdbx_seq_one_letter_code
_entity_poly.pdbx_strand_id
1 'polypeptide(L)'
;MILSFRPMLTLPPGFKAASAARSYSRFDVSYERNLRDLDGELHHLGATSAHLQVQVPNGEGDVRIDGQLRATAKVTHPGVVLTIETRSHGTLVYATDAFGRPTGEVRSGDWKSNLRAITLGLHDLRRLERYGIAQRGQQYAGFRELGSGMAMGSGTMSLDEAAELLATEACKSFGDDWITAEALLRDRGNADESCVPGAYRDAVTAHHPDVGGDPAVFLRLTEARDLLLGGS
;
A
#
# COMPACT_ATOMS: atom_id res chain seq x y z
N MET A 1 22.66 -5.01 9.09
CA MET A 1 21.47 -4.31 8.61
C MET A 1 20.93 -5.03 7.39
N ILE A 2 19.65 -5.38 7.39
CA ILE A 2 18.95 -6.14 6.32
C ILE A 2 18.32 -5.22 5.26
N LEU A 3 18.56 -3.89 5.36
CA LEU A 3 18.01 -2.90 4.45
C LEU A 3 18.86 -2.77 3.17
N SER A 4 18.21 -2.94 2.03
CA SER A 4 18.79 -2.67 0.70
C SER A 4 17.96 -1.63 -0.06
N PHE A 5 18.60 -0.92 -0.98
CA PHE A 5 17.91 0.03 -1.86
C PHE A 5 17.50 -0.63 -3.16
N ARG A 6 16.37 -0.17 -3.71
CA ARG A 6 15.91 -0.50 -5.05
C ARG A 6 15.44 0.77 -5.76
N PRO A 7 15.57 0.87 -7.08
CA PRO A 7 15.02 1.99 -7.83
C PRO A 7 13.49 1.93 -7.81
N MET A 8 12.85 3.07 -7.59
CA MET A 8 11.42 3.25 -7.78
C MET A 8 11.18 3.61 -9.24
N LEU A 9 10.71 2.66 -10.05
CA LEU A 9 10.50 2.84 -11.50
C LEU A 9 9.25 3.66 -11.80
N THR A 10 8.20 3.45 -11.01
CA THR A 10 6.93 4.18 -11.12
C THR A 10 6.55 4.74 -9.75
N LEU A 11 5.95 5.92 -9.73
CA LEU A 11 5.44 6.48 -8.47
C LEU A 11 4.20 5.71 -8.04
N PRO A 12 4.10 5.35 -6.75
CA PRO A 12 2.87 4.77 -6.21
C PRO A 12 1.68 5.69 -6.42
N PRO A 13 0.48 5.12 -6.58
CA PRO A 13 -0.76 5.90 -6.57
C PRO A 13 -0.86 6.77 -5.31
N GLY A 14 -1.37 7.99 -5.45
CA GLY A 14 -1.49 8.94 -4.34
C GLY A 14 -0.21 9.75 -4.05
N PHE A 15 0.94 9.41 -4.62
CA PHE A 15 2.11 10.28 -4.53
C PHE A 15 1.92 11.53 -5.38
N LYS A 16 2.28 12.67 -4.82
CA LYS A 16 2.24 13.96 -5.54
C LYS A 16 3.36 14.02 -6.56
N ALA A 17 3.20 14.84 -7.60
CA ALA A 17 4.29 15.11 -8.54
C ALA A 17 5.55 15.58 -7.80
N ALA A 18 6.73 15.32 -8.35
CA ALA A 18 8.01 15.69 -7.73
C ALA A 18 8.07 17.20 -7.39
N SER A 19 7.56 18.04 -8.27
CA SER A 19 7.49 19.51 -8.10
C SER A 19 6.37 20.01 -7.21
N ALA A 20 5.54 19.15 -6.65
CA ALA A 20 4.44 19.57 -5.79
C ALA A 20 4.94 20.08 -4.43
N ALA A 21 4.29 21.10 -3.90
CA ALA A 21 4.55 21.62 -2.56
C ALA A 21 4.26 20.55 -1.49
N ARG A 22 5.15 20.45 -0.50
CA ARG A 22 5.05 19.51 0.62
C ARG A 22 5.31 20.21 1.95
N SER A 23 4.93 19.53 3.03
CA SER A 23 5.24 20.02 4.37
C SER A 23 6.74 19.95 4.64
N TYR A 24 7.29 21.00 5.22
CA TYR A 24 8.67 20.96 5.68
C TYR A 24 8.81 20.05 6.88
N SER A 25 9.79 19.17 6.83
CA SER A 25 10.11 18.27 7.94
C SER A 25 10.84 19.03 9.06
N ARG A 26 10.41 18.82 10.30
CA ARG A 26 11.10 19.29 11.51
C ARG A 26 11.96 18.20 12.16
N PHE A 27 12.18 17.09 11.49
CA PHE A 27 13.02 16.02 12.04
C PHE A 27 14.49 16.48 12.09
N ASP A 28 14.99 16.55 13.30
CA ASP A 28 16.41 16.90 13.58
C ASP A 28 17.13 15.64 14.05
N VAL A 29 17.42 14.75 13.09
CA VAL A 29 18.13 13.50 13.35
C VAL A 29 19.06 13.19 12.19
N SER A 30 20.30 12.75 12.51
CA SER A 30 21.22 12.33 11.45
C SER A 30 20.71 11.07 10.73
N TYR A 31 21.08 10.92 9.47
CA TYR A 31 20.70 9.76 8.68
C TYR A 31 21.17 8.44 9.30
N GLU A 32 22.39 8.42 9.83
CA GLU A 32 22.98 7.25 10.49
C GLU A 32 22.19 6.88 11.76
N ARG A 33 21.72 7.87 12.51
CA ARG A 33 20.87 7.64 13.67
C ARG A 33 19.53 7.07 13.25
N ASN A 34 18.93 7.62 12.20
CA ASN A 34 17.66 7.12 11.66
C ASN A 34 17.78 5.66 11.19
N LEU A 35 18.87 5.30 10.52
CA LEU A 35 19.11 3.91 10.09
C LEU A 35 19.25 2.96 11.28
N ARG A 36 19.90 3.38 12.37
CA ARG A 36 19.98 2.56 13.60
C ARG A 36 18.61 2.37 14.25
N ASP A 37 17.82 3.43 14.32
CA ASP A 37 16.47 3.37 14.87
C ASP A 37 15.59 2.43 14.02
N LEU A 38 15.67 2.54 12.69
CA LEU A 38 14.96 1.66 11.74
C LEU A 38 15.41 0.20 11.89
N ASP A 39 16.72 -0.06 11.98
CA ASP A 39 17.26 -1.41 12.16
C ASP A 39 16.71 -2.06 13.45
N GLY A 40 16.58 -1.27 14.53
CA GLY A 40 15.93 -1.70 15.77
C GLY A 40 14.46 -2.07 15.58
N GLU A 41 13.68 -1.26 14.85
CA GLU A 41 12.28 -1.56 14.58
C GLU A 41 12.11 -2.77 13.64
N LEU A 42 12.96 -2.93 12.63
CA LEU A 42 13.00 -4.12 11.77
C LEU A 42 13.29 -5.39 12.55
N HIS A 43 14.22 -5.32 13.51
CA HIS A 43 14.52 -6.43 14.41
C HIS A 43 13.30 -6.81 15.26
N HIS A 44 12.62 -5.83 15.86
CA HIS A 44 11.41 -6.06 16.65
C HIS A 44 10.26 -6.67 15.84
N LEU A 45 10.13 -6.31 14.57
CA LEU A 45 9.15 -6.90 13.64
C LEU A 45 9.49 -8.33 13.23
N GLY A 46 10.68 -8.84 13.54
CA GLY A 46 11.18 -10.12 13.04
C GLY A 46 11.38 -10.09 11.52
N ALA A 47 11.81 -8.94 10.98
CA ALA A 47 12.06 -8.78 9.57
C ALA A 47 13.17 -9.71 9.08
N THR A 48 12.95 -10.35 7.94
CA THR A 48 13.94 -11.21 7.24
C THR A 48 14.66 -10.43 6.16
N SER A 49 13.97 -9.52 5.49
CA SER A 49 14.53 -8.56 4.53
C SER A 49 13.78 -7.24 4.57
N ALA A 50 14.44 -6.17 4.12
CA ALA A 50 13.80 -4.87 3.93
C ALA A 50 14.36 -4.18 2.68
N HIS A 51 13.47 -3.62 1.86
CA HIS A 51 13.81 -2.94 0.62
C HIS A 51 13.27 -1.51 0.65
N LEU A 52 14.15 -0.53 0.51
CA LEU A 52 13.79 0.87 0.41
C LEU A 52 13.83 1.32 -1.05
N GLN A 53 12.69 1.69 -1.59
CA GLN A 53 12.60 2.20 -2.95
C GLN A 53 12.64 3.73 -2.95
N VAL A 54 13.51 4.27 -3.79
CA VAL A 54 13.68 5.70 -4.05
C VAL A 54 13.75 5.94 -5.55
N GLN A 55 13.24 7.09 -6.01
CA GLN A 55 13.30 7.41 -7.43
C GLN A 55 14.68 7.96 -7.79
N VAL A 56 15.39 7.22 -8.63
CA VAL A 56 16.73 7.58 -9.14
C VAL A 56 16.74 7.52 -10.67
N PRO A 57 17.46 8.43 -11.36
CA PRO A 57 17.38 8.57 -12.81
C PRO A 57 18.03 7.41 -13.56
N ASN A 58 19.10 6.80 -13.03
CA ASN A 58 19.82 5.71 -13.69
C ASN A 58 19.35 4.32 -13.24
N GLY A 59 18.23 4.23 -12.50
CA GLY A 59 17.67 2.97 -12.03
C GLY A 59 18.69 2.14 -11.23
N GLU A 60 18.88 0.87 -11.62
CA GLU A 60 19.84 -0.04 -10.98
C GLU A 60 21.29 0.48 -11.02
N GLY A 61 21.63 1.33 -11.99
CA GLY A 61 22.97 1.94 -12.09
C GLY A 61 23.33 2.84 -10.91
N ASP A 62 22.34 3.38 -10.18
CA ASP A 62 22.54 4.19 -8.98
C ASP A 62 22.62 3.35 -7.69
N VAL A 63 22.39 2.05 -7.75
CA VAL A 63 22.53 1.10 -6.64
C VAL A 63 23.84 0.35 -6.76
N ARG A 64 24.51 0.14 -5.63
CA ARG A 64 25.74 -0.65 -5.55
C ARG A 64 25.41 -2.14 -5.40
N ILE A 65 26.39 -3.00 -5.67
CA ILE A 65 26.26 -4.46 -5.50
C ILE A 65 25.89 -4.85 -4.05
N ASP A 66 26.32 -4.05 -3.06
CA ASP A 66 25.96 -4.24 -1.65
C ASP A 66 24.55 -3.75 -1.29
N GLY A 67 23.75 -3.36 -2.27
CA GLY A 67 22.39 -2.87 -2.08
C GLY A 67 22.30 -1.45 -1.54
N GLN A 68 23.38 -0.68 -1.48
CA GLN A 68 23.39 0.71 -1.03
C GLN A 68 23.34 1.69 -2.21
N LEU A 69 22.80 2.89 -2.01
CA LEU A 69 22.86 3.95 -3.01
C LEU A 69 24.32 4.40 -3.24
N ARG A 70 24.66 4.65 -4.49
CA ARG A 70 25.95 5.29 -4.82
C ARG A 70 25.98 6.71 -4.24
N ALA A 71 27.15 7.18 -3.83
CA ALA A 71 27.33 8.54 -3.33
C ALA A 71 26.95 9.61 -4.37
N THR A 72 27.04 9.27 -5.67
CA THR A 72 26.67 10.13 -6.79
C THR A 72 25.19 10.06 -7.18
N ALA A 73 24.42 9.13 -6.62
CA ALA A 73 23.01 8.96 -6.93
C ALA A 73 22.21 10.21 -6.53
N LYS A 74 21.42 10.71 -7.48
CA LYS A 74 20.54 11.88 -7.26
C LYS A 74 19.10 11.39 -7.16
N VAL A 75 18.54 11.41 -5.96
CA VAL A 75 17.12 11.10 -5.79
C VAL A 75 16.30 12.26 -6.35
N THR A 76 15.37 11.95 -7.25
CA THR A 76 14.56 12.92 -8.01
C THR A 76 13.15 13.13 -7.46
N HIS A 77 12.74 12.31 -6.49
CA HIS A 77 11.45 12.42 -5.81
C HIS A 77 11.63 12.22 -4.30
N PRO A 78 11.00 13.04 -3.44
CA PRO A 78 11.18 12.93 -2.00
C PRO A 78 10.48 11.71 -1.38
N GLY A 79 9.48 11.15 -2.05
CA GLY A 79 8.73 9.99 -1.57
C GLY A 79 9.56 8.72 -1.52
N VAL A 80 9.18 7.83 -0.62
CA VAL A 80 9.82 6.52 -0.40
C VAL A 80 8.79 5.44 -0.22
N VAL A 81 9.15 4.21 -0.61
CA VAL A 81 8.41 2.99 -0.28
C VAL A 81 9.36 2.06 0.46
N LEU A 82 8.95 1.60 1.63
CA LEU A 82 9.68 0.61 2.42
C LEU A 82 8.87 -0.68 2.45
N THR A 83 9.39 -1.72 1.81
CA THR A 83 8.84 -3.07 1.85
C THR A 83 9.62 -3.91 2.86
N ILE A 84 8.93 -4.55 3.78
CA ILE A 84 9.52 -5.34 4.86
C ILE A 84 8.94 -6.75 4.80
N GLU A 85 9.77 -7.74 4.61
CA GLU A 85 9.38 -9.15 4.75
C GLU A 85 9.54 -9.59 6.19
N THR A 86 8.50 -10.14 6.78
CA THR A 86 8.51 -10.56 8.18
C THR A 86 8.13 -12.04 8.33
N ARG A 87 8.57 -12.66 9.42
CA ARG A 87 8.24 -14.07 9.71
C ARG A 87 6.79 -14.27 10.15
N SER A 88 6.19 -13.26 10.80
CA SER A 88 4.90 -13.39 11.49
C SER A 88 3.77 -12.58 10.87
N HIS A 89 4.10 -11.51 10.12
CA HIS A 89 3.10 -10.58 9.59
C HIS A 89 3.01 -10.59 8.05
N GLY A 90 3.82 -11.43 7.37
CA GLY A 90 3.96 -11.41 5.92
C GLY A 90 4.75 -10.20 5.44
N THR A 91 4.52 -9.78 4.20
CA THR A 91 5.13 -8.59 3.62
C THR A 91 4.34 -7.36 4.04
N LEU A 92 5.03 -6.37 4.60
CA LEU A 92 4.47 -5.08 5.00
C LEU A 92 5.02 -3.99 4.07
N VAL A 93 4.16 -3.10 3.60
CA VAL A 93 4.52 -2.00 2.71
C VAL A 93 4.14 -0.67 3.33
N TYR A 94 5.12 0.21 3.46
CA TYR A 94 4.94 1.57 3.97
C TYR A 94 5.37 2.57 2.90
N ALA A 95 4.48 3.47 2.51
CA ALA A 95 4.74 4.46 1.49
C ALA A 95 4.38 5.86 1.99
N THR A 96 5.24 6.84 1.74
CA THR A 96 4.94 8.24 2.05
C THR A 96 5.77 9.20 1.22
N ASP A 97 5.16 10.32 0.84
CA ASP A 97 5.80 11.48 0.22
C ASP A 97 5.40 12.80 0.91
N ALA A 98 4.95 12.71 2.18
CA ALA A 98 4.37 13.82 2.94
C ALA A 98 5.33 14.99 3.14
N PHE A 99 6.63 14.71 3.25
CA PHE A 99 7.65 15.71 3.56
C PHE A 99 8.51 16.05 2.33
N GLY A 100 8.88 17.33 2.24
CA GLY A 100 9.70 17.87 1.18
C GLY A 100 9.82 19.38 1.33
N ARG A 101 9.89 20.10 0.22
CA ARG A 101 9.98 21.57 0.21
C ARG A 101 8.62 22.20 -0.10
N PRO A 102 8.23 23.27 0.63
CA PRO A 102 7.03 24.04 0.31
C PRO A 102 7.08 24.66 -1.10
N THR A 103 8.27 24.91 -1.60
CA THR A 103 8.52 25.44 -2.95
C THR A 103 8.37 24.40 -4.07
N GLY A 104 8.26 23.11 -3.74
CA GLY A 104 8.29 22.03 -4.72
C GLY A 104 9.68 21.70 -5.28
N GLU A 105 10.75 22.41 -4.83
CA GLU A 105 12.13 22.04 -5.15
C GLU A 105 12.46 20.68 -4.53
N VAL A 106 13.02 19.76 -5.29
CA VAL A 106 13.49 18.47 -4.78
C VAL A 106 14.99 18.51 -4.54
N ARG A 107 15.41 18.24 -3.31
CA ARG A 107 16.82 18.06 -2.96
C ARG A 107 17.10 16.58 -2.74
N SER A 108 18.30 16.16 -3.12
CA SER A 108 18.73 14.75 -3.06
C SER A 108 18.64 14.10 -1.68
N GLY A 109 18.44 14.86 -0.60
CA GLY A 109 18.29 14.36 0.76
C GLY A 109 16.86 14.38 1.32
N ASP A 110 15.89 14.95 0.60
CA ASP A 110 14.52 15.16 1.11
C ASP A 110 13.79 13.83 1.43
N TRP A 111 14.09 12.75 0.70
CA TRP A 111 13.58 11.41 0.96
C TRP A 111 13.92 10.87 2.36
N LYS A 112 15.01 11.34 2.97
CA LYS A 112 15.43 10.92 4.31
C LYS A 112 14.41 11.32 5.38
N SER A 113 13.71 12.43 5.19
CA SER A 113 12.62 12.86 6.07
C SER A 113 11.42 11.92 5.98
N ASN A 114 11.09 11.44 4.79
CA ASN A 114 10.02 10.47 4.60
C ASN A 114 10.40 9.09 5.17
N LEU A 115 11.65 8.67 5.03
CA LEU A 115 12.14 7.47 5.72
C LEU A 115 12.05 7.63 7.25
N ARG A 116 12.37 8.81 7.79
CA ARG A 116 12.23 9.09 9.23
C ARG A 116 10.77 8.98 9.68
N ALA A 117 9.85 9.49 8.90
CA ALA A 117 8.42 9.36 9.19
C ALA A 117 7.98 7.90 9.30
N ILE A 118 8.41 7.04 8.36
CA ILE A 118 8.14 5.60 8.43
C ILE A 118 8.76 4.98 9.69
N THR A 119 10.03 5.30 9.99
CA THR A 119 10.71 4.78 11.20
C THR A 119 9.93 5.12 12.47
N LEU A 120 9.46 6.36 12.60
CA LEU A 120 8.66 6.79 13.75
C LEU A 120 7.29 6.12 13.76
N GLY A 121 6.65 5.95 12.60
CA GLY A 121 5.40 5.22 12.46
C GLY A 121 5.52 3.77 12.94
N LEU A 122 6.57 3.06 12.56
CA LEU A 122 6.86 1.70 13.04
C LEU A 122 7.04 1.66 14.56
N HIS A 123 7.79 2.61 15.12
CA HIS A 123 7.97 2.74 16.55
C HIS A 123 6.64 2.96 17.28
N ASP A 124 5.76 3.81 16.75
CA ASP A 124 4.47 4.11 17.37
C ASP A 124 3.48 2.93 17.24
N LEU A 125 3.47 2.23 16.11
CA LEU A 125 2.70 0.98 15.94
C LEU A 125 3.12 -0.07 16.98
N ARG A 126 4.41 -0.25 17.19
CA ARG A 126 4.94 -1.15 18.24
C ARG A 126 4.54 -0.68 19.65
N ARG A 127 4.44 0.64 19.88
CA ARG A 127 3.98 1.18 21.17
C ARG A 127 2.53 0.80 21.45
N LEU A 128 1.66 0.76 20.45
CA LEU A 128 0.26 0.33 20.62
C LEU A 128 0.19 -1.11 21.16
N GLU A 129 1.00 -2.00 20.62
CA GLU A 129 1.08 -3.38 21.11
C GLU A 129 1.62 -3.46 22.53
N ARG A 130 2.70 -2.74 22.81
CA ARG A 130 3.31 -2.71 24.17
C ARG A 130 2.38 -2.15 25.24
N TYR A 131 1.47 -1.25 24.86
CA TYR A 131 0.48 -0.69 25.78
C TYR A 131 -0.82 -1.54 25.83
N GLY A 132 -0.87 -2.65 25.09
CA GLY A 132 -2.05 -3.53 25.07
C GLY A 132 -3.28 -2.96 24.34
N ILE A 133 -3.09 -1.89 23.55
CA ILE A 133 -4.17 -1.26 22.75
C ILE A 133 -4.45 -2.10 21.51
N ALA A 134 -3.41 -2.67 20.89
CA ALA A 134 -3.53 -3.59 19.77
C ALA A 134 -2.97 -4.96 20.14
N GLN A 135 -3.59 -6.04 19.66
CA GLN A 135 -3.19 -7.40 19.99
C GLN A 135 -2.68 -8.13 18.74
N ARG A 136 -1.63 -8.96 18.93
CA ARG A 136 -1.13 -9.93 17.95
C ARG A 136 -0.90 -9.37 16.54
N GLY A 137 -0.37 -8.16 16.43
CA GLY A 137 -0.02 -7.57 15.13
C GLY A 137 -1.21 -6.98 14.35
N GLN A 138 -2.36 -6.77 14.96
CA GLN A 138 -3.51 -6.11 14.34
C GLN A 138 -3.15 -4.73 13.77
N GLN A 139 -2.26 -4.00 14.44
CA GLN A 139 -1.79 -2.68 14.01
C GLN A 139 -1.05 -2.70 12.66
N TYR A 140 -0.59 -3.87 12.20
CA TYR A 140 0.09 -4.01 10.91
C TYR A 140 -0.84 -4.47 9.78
N ALA A 141 -2.10 -4.81 10.08
CA ALA A 141 -3.02 -5.40 9.09
C ALA A 141 -3.23 -4.50 7.86
N GLY A 142 -3.33 -3.18 8.06
CA GLY A 142 -3.49 -2.21 6.97
C GLY A 142 -2.24 -1.98 6.10
N PHE A 143 -1.10 -2.55 6.48
CA PHE A 143 0.16 -2.42 5.75
C PHE A 143 0.62 -3.73 5.10
N ARG A 144 -0.19 -4.80 5.20
CA ARG A 144 0.15 -6.06 4.53
C ARG A 144 0.06 -5.90 3.03
N GLU A 145 1.09 -6.37 2.33
CA GLU A 145 1.01 -6.55 0.90
C GLU A 145 -0.06 -7.61 0.61
N LEU A 146 -1.12 -7.23 -0.04
CA LEU A 146 -2.11 -8.15 -0.58
C LEU A 146 -1.38 -8.87 -1.73
N GLY A 147 -1.14 -10.17 -1.57
CA GLY A 147 -0.23 -11.03 -2.34
C GLY A 147 -0.02 -10.65 -3.80
N SER A 148 1.10 -11.01 -4.37
CA SER A 148 1.67 -10.56 -5.66
C SER A 148 0.78 -10.77 -6.89
N GLY A 149 -0.32 -10.14 -6.90
CA GLY A 149 -1.36 -9.96 -7.93
C GLY A 149 -2.09 -8.65 -7.73
N MET A 150 -1.85 -8.00 -6.57
CA MET A 150 -2.42 -6.70 -6.27
C MET A 150 -1.29 -5.81 -5.72
N ALA A 151 -0.63 -5.10 -6.64
CA ALA A 151 0.04 -3.86 -6.27
C ALA A 151 -0.91 -3.10 -5.33
N MET A 152 -0.39 -2.55 -4.20
CA MET A 152 -1.07 -1.50 -3.47
C MET A 152 -1.25 -0.32 -4.44
N GLY A 153 -2.22 -0.50 -5.35
CA GLY A 153 -2.92 0.60 -5.91
C GLY A 153 -3.99 0.98 -4.90
N SER A 154 -3.91 2.16 -4.36
CA SER A 154 -5.06 3.02 -4.41
C SER A 154 -5.20 3.47 -5.87
N GLY A 155 -5.09 2.55 -6.80
CA GLY A 155 -5.68 2.62 -8.09
C GLY A 155 -7.12 2.24 -7.84
N THR A 156 -8.04 3.14 -8.06
CA THR A 156 -9.43 2.85 -8.30
C THR A 156 -9.48 1.54 -9.09
N MET A 157 -10.06 0.50 -8.50
CA MET A 157 -10.34 -0.78 -9.16
C MET A 157 -10.89 -0.46 -10.55
N SER A 158 -10.35 -1.05 -11.59
CA SER A 158 -10.90 -0.81 -12.93
C SER A 158 -12.33 -1.36 -13.02
N LEU A 159 -13.13 -0.84 -13.93
CA LEU A 159 -14.49 -1.34 -14.13
C LEU A 159 -14.50 -2.83 -14.48
N ASP A 160 -13.51 -3.28 -15.25
CA ASP A 160 -13.37 -4.69 -15.64
C ASP A 160 -13.01 -5.56 -14.42
N GLU A 161 -12.04 -5.13 -13.60
CA GLU A 161 -11.69 -5.83 -12.35
C GLU A 161 -12.84 -5.87 -11.35
N ALA A 162 -13.62 -4.79 -11.24
CA ALA A 162 -14.80 -4.72 -10.39
C ALA A 162 -15.87 -5.72 -10.83
N ALA A 163 -16.13 -5.82 -12.14
CA ALA A 163 -17.09 -6.73 -12.69
C ALA A 163 -16.66 -8.20 -12.56
N GLU A 164 -15.38 -8.50 -12.82
CA GLU A 164 -14.83 -9.85 -12.65
C GLU A 164 -14.86 -10.30 -11.18
N LEU A 165 -14.47 -9.44 -10.25
CA LEU A 165 -14.50 -9.74 -8.83
C LEU A 165 -15.94 -10.04 -8.38
N LEU A 166 -16.88 -9.15 -8.71
CA LEU A 166 -18.26 -9.28 -8.27
C LEU A 166 -18.94 -10.51 -8.86
N ALA A 167 -18.74 -10.79 -10.16
CA ALA A 167 -19.27 -11.98 -10.81
C ALA A 167 -18.70 -13.26 -10.18
N THR A 168 -17.38 -13.32 -9.98
CA THR A 168 -16.70 -14.47 -9.42
C THR A 168 -17.20 -14.82 -8.02
N GLU A 169 -17.31 -13.82 -7.13
CA GLU A 169 -17.74 -14.05 -5.75
C GLU A 169 -19.25 -14.31 -5.64
N ALA A 170 -20.08 -13.71 -6.50
CA ALA A 170 -21.50 -14.01 -6.58
C ALA A 170 -21.77 -15.46 -7.04
N CYS A 171 -21.07 -15.92 -8.08
CA CYS A 171 -21.20 -17.30 -8.56
C CYS A 171 -20.71 -18.34 -7.55
N LYS A 172 -19.65 -18.06 -6.81
CA LYS A 172 -19.17 -18.94 -5.72
C LYS A 172 -20.23 -19.15 -4.63
N SER A 173 -20.99 -18.12 -4.31
CA SER A 173 -22.02 -18.19 -3.27
C SER A 173 -23.22 -19.04 -3.65
N PHE A 174 -23.54 -19.15 -4.93
CA PHE A 174 -24.72 -19.89 -5.44
C PHE A 174 -24.37 -21.20 -6.14
N GLY A 175 -23.12 -21.44 -6.51
CA GLY A 175 -22.68 -22.67 -7.16
C GLY A 175 -22.99 -22.79 -8.64
N ASP A 176 -23.51 -21.74 -9.26
CA ASP A 176 -23.82 -21.66 -10.69
C ASP A 176 -23.27 -20.37 -11.31
N ASP A 177 -22.86 -20.41 -12.58
CA ASP A 177 -22.39 -19.25 -13.37
C ASP A 177 -23.58 -18.40 -13.86
N TRP A 178 -24.39 -17.88 -12.93
CA TRP A 178 -25.62 -17.15 -13.25
C TRP A 178 -25.38 -15.69 -13.68
N ILE A 179 -24.22 -15.13 -13.37
CA ILE A 179 -23.82 -13.76 -13.73
C ILE A 179 -22.42 -13.72 -14.32
N THR A 180 -22.21 -12.89 -15.33
CA THR A 180 -20.90 -12.69 -15.96
C THR A 180 -20.42 -11.25 -15.78
N ALA A 181 -19.12 -11.04 -15.84
CA ALA A 181 -18.52 -9.70 -15.81
C ALA A 181 -19.05 -8.81 -16.93
N GLU A 182 -19.28 -9.37 -18.12
CA GLU A 182 -19.86 -8.64 -19.26
C GLU A 182 -21.28 -8.16 -18.98
N ALA A 183 -22.09 -8.95 -18.29
CA ALA A 183 -23.46 -8.55 -17.91
C ALA A 183 -23.42 -7.38 -16.91
N LEU A 184 -22.53 -7.44 -15.91
CA LEU A 184 -22.35 -6.36 -14.93
C LEU A 184 -21.85 -5.07 -15.58
N LEU A 185 -20.93 -5.16 -16.54
CA LEU A 185 -20.42 -4.01 -17.28
C LEU A 185 -21.49 -3.36 -18.18
N ARG A 186 -22.32 -4.17 -18.81
CA ARG A 186 -23.43 -3.69 -19.66
C ARG A 186 -24.48 -2.94 -18.85
N ASP A 187 -24.80 -3.44 -17.66
CA ASP A 187 -25.87 -2.91 -16.80
C ASP A 187 -25.39 -1.83 -15.82
N ARG A 188 -24.13 -1.39 -15.95
CA ARG A 188 -23.52 -0.37 -15.07
C ARG A 188 -24.29 0.96 -15.13
N GLY A 189 -24.30 1.66 -13.98
CA GLY A 189 -24.90 3.00 -13.87
C GLY A 189 -26.43 3.02 -13.76
N ASN A 190 -27.10 1.89 -13.77
CA ASN A 190 -28.55 1.80 -13.59
C ASN A 190 -28.90 1.04 -12.30
N ALA A 191 -29.05 1.76 -11.20
CA ALA A 191 -29.25 1.15 -9.88
C ALA A 191 -30.59 0.39 -9.74
N ASP A 192 -31.62 0.78 -10.49
CA ASP A 192 -32.97 0.24 -10.36
C ASP A 192 -33.25 -1.01 -11.20
N GLU A 193 -32.57 -1.14 -12.34
CA GLU A 193 -32.74 -2.25 -13.29
C GLU A 193 -31.47 -3.09 -13.47
N SER A 194 -30.40 -2.80 -12.74
CA SER A 194 -29.10 -3.45 -12.85
C SER A 194 -29.05 -4.77 -12.08
N CYS A 195 -28.33 -5.75 -12.63
CA CYS A 195 -27.99 -6.98 -11.91
C CYS A 195 -26.90 -6.78 -10.82
N VAL A 196 -26.24 -5.61 -10.78
CA VAL A 196 -25.15 -5.30 -9.83
C VAL A 196 -25.58 -5.41 -8.35
N PRO A 197 -26.73 -4.85 -7.90
CA PRO A 197 -27.17 -5.00 -6.51
C PRO A 197 -27.47 -6.44 -6.11
N GLY A 198 -27.98 -7.26 -7.05
CA GLY A 198 -28.20 -8.68 -6.85
C GLY A 198 -26.89 -9.43 -6.66
N ALA A 199 -25.97 -9.29 -7.61
CA ALA A 199 -24.65 -9.89 -7.54
C ALA A 199 -23.87 -9.48 -6.28
N TYR A 200 -23.95 -8.21 -5.89
CA TYR A 200 -23.33 -7.73 -4.66
C TYR A 200 -23.92 -8.40 -3.41
N ARG A 201 -25.23 -8.52 -3.30
CA ARG A 201 -25.89 -9.16 -2.16
C ARG A 201 -25.45 -10.61 -2.01
N ASP A 202 -25.36 -11.32 -3.12
CA ASP A 202 -24.95 -12.71 -3.13
C ASP A 202 -23.47 -12.88 -2.77
N ALA A 203 -22.59 -12.04 -3.35
CA ALA A 203 -21.17 -12.05 -3.04
C ALA A 203 -20.89 -11.73 -1.56
N VAL A 204 -21.56 -10.74 -0.96
CA VAL A 204 -21.29 -10.37 0.45
C VAL A 204 -21.87 -11.33 1.46
N THR A 205 -22.83 -12.18 1.09
CA THR A 205 -23.42 -13.15 2.02
C THR A 205 -22.35 -14.09 2.62
N ALA A 206 -21.36 -14.49 1.80
CA ALA A 206 -20.25 -15.35 2.24
C ALA A 206 -19.12 -14.58 2.95
N HIS A 207 -18.99 -13.27 2.71
CA HIS A 207 -17.87 -12.46 3.19
C HIS A 207 -18.24 -11.43 4.25
N HIS A 208 -19.50 -11.46 4.74
CA HIS A 208 -19.93 -10.51 5.78
C HIS A 208 -19.19 -10.79 7.10
N PRO A 209 -18.67 -9.76 7.79
CA PRO A 209 -17.95 -9.93 9.06
C PRO A 209 -18.75 -10.67 10.14
N ASP A 210 -20.07 -10.51 10.17
CA ASP A 210 -20.94 -11.15 11.17
C ASP A 210 -21.06 -12.67 11.01
N VAL A 211 -20.75 -13.19 9.82
CA VAL A 211 -20.73 -14.65 9.56
C VAL A 211 -19.30 -15.20 9.50
N GLY A 212 -18.31 -14.40 9.93
CA GLY A 212 -16.90 -14.82 9.95
C GLY A 212 -16.19 -14.71 8.60
N GLY A 213 -16.75 -13.96 7.66
CA GLY A 213 -16.15 -13.68 6.35
C GLY A 213 -14.92 -12.78 6.44
N ASP A 214 -14.15 -12.73 5.34
CA ASP A 214 -12.94 -11.91 5.24
C ASP A 214 -13.30 -10.43 5.06
N PRO A 215 -12.99 -9.55 6.04
CA PRO A 215 -13.27 -8.12 5.95
C PRO A 215 -12.60 -7.41 4.76
N ALA A 216 -11.46 -7.90 4.29
CA ALA A 216 -10.77 -7.31 3.14
C ALA A 216 -11.53 -7.60 1.84
N VAL A 217 -12.06 -8.81 1.69
CA VAL A 217 -12.91 -9.16 0.52
C VAL A 217 -14.22 -8.38 0.57
N PHE A 218 -14.85 -8.25 1.74
CA PHE A 218 -16.06 -7.46 1.92
C PHE A 218 -15.88 -6.00 1.48
N LEU A 219 -14.79 -5.34 1.89
CA LEU A 219 -14.50 -3.95 1.49
C LEU A 219 -14.31 -3.83 -0.03
N ARG A 220 -13.60 -4.77 -0.65
CA ARG A 220 -13.40 -4.77 -2.10
C ARG A 220 -14.69 -5.01 -2.89
N LEU A 221 -15.56 -5.86 -2.41
CA LEU A 221 -16.89 -6.06 -3.01
C LEU A 221 -17.75 -4.80 -2.93
N THR A 222 -17.64 -4.06 -1.82
CA THR A 222 -18.31 -2.77 -1.65
C THR A 222 -17.78 -1.72 -2.63
N GLU A 223 -16.46 -1.62 -2.79
CA GLU A 223 -15.81 -0.74 -3.76
C GLU A 223 -16.21 -1.11 -5.20
N ALA A 224 -16.22 -2.40 -5.55
CA ALA A 224 -16.63 -2.89 -6.86
C ALA A 224 -18.08 -2.49 -7.19
N ARG A 225 -19.00 -2.68 -6.25
CA ARG A 225 -20.40 -2.25 -6.40
C ARG A 225 -20.50 -0.75 -6.67
N ASP A 226 -19.85 0.08 -5.84
CA ASP A 226 -19.95 1.53 -5.94
C ASP A 226 -19.38 2.03 -7.27
N LEU A 227 -18.34 1.41 -7.76
CA LEU A 227 -17.72 1.72 -9.05
C LEU A 227 -18.64 1.36 -10.22
N LEU A 228 -19.28 0.19 -10.20
CA LEU A 228 -20.22 -0.26 -11.25
C LEU A 228 -21.52 0.52 -11.25
N LEU A 229 -21.97 1.02 -10.09
CA LEU A 229 -23.16 1.88 -9.97
C LEU A 229 -22.86 3.36 -10.25
N GLY A 230 -21.60 3.74 -10.53
CA GLY A 230 -21.20 5.11 -10.80
C GLY A 230 -21.11 6.01 -9.57
N GLY A 231 -20.91 5.43 -8.40
CA GLY A 231 -20.59 6.14 -7.15
C GLY A 231 -19.22 6.81 -7.25
N SER A 232 -19.20 8.13 -7.02
CA SER A 232 -17.97 8.97 -6.95
C SER A 232 -17.33 8.85 -5.59
#